data_a79e802464e653e0407918973d49b1c0
#
_entry.id   a79e802464e653e0407918973d49b1c0
#
_cell.length_a   1.000
_cell.length_b   1.000
_cell.length_c   1.000
_cell.angle_alpha   90.00
_cell.angle_beta   90.00
_cell.angle_gamma   90.00
#
_symmetry.space_group_name_H-M   'P 1'
#
loop_
_entity.id
_entity.type
_entity.pdbx_description
1 polymer ?
#
loop_
_entity_poly.entity_id
_entity_poly.type
_entity_poly.pdbx_seq_one_letter_code
_entity_poly.pdbx_strand_id
1 'polypeptide(L)'
;MAVTQEPDGSPPGAAFTEGHVEADGFRIRYMEAGQGAPLVHLHGAGGLRLTPAHDLLRRQFRVIAFEMPGFGLSPENTRTQSMPELAATMAEAVARLGIDSFNLMGTSFGGKTALWLALRQPERVLALVLEAPAAIRPEGAEPPSGSPEEMARRLYAHPERLPPMPAPDPAVQAKTRALVMRLRGPDRDADLERQLAELATPTLVLFGTVDRVIPPEMGHLYKELMPNCHLVFVYDAGHAISTERPEAFAEVVTDFLERHEAFVISRTPTVIHP
;
A
#
# COMPACT_ATOMS: atom_id res chain seq x y z
N MET A 1 -14.49 -16.76 -7.19
CA MET A 1 -15.22 -16.84 -5.93
C MET A 1 -15.61 -15.43 -5.55
N ALA A 2 -16.78 -15.21 -4.96
CA ALA A 2 -17.25 -13.86 -4.62
C ALA A 2 -16.31 -13.25 -3.58
N VAL A 3 -16.09 -11.92 -3.69
CA VAL A 3 -15.47 -11.12 -2.63
C VAL A 3 -16.22 -11.45 -1.34
N THR A 4 -15.57 -12.10 -0.37
CA THR A 4 -16.19 -12.47 0.89
C THR A 4 -16.53 -11.18 1.64
N GLN A 5 -17.82 -10.86 1.66
CA GLN A 5 -18.36 -9.91 2.63
C GLN A 5 -18.15 -10.49 4.04
N GLU A 6 -18.00 -9.63 5.05
CA GLU A 6 -18.15 -10.07 6.44
C GLU A 6 -19.42 -10.93 6.55
N PRO A 7 -19.48 -11.92 7.46
CA PRO A 7 -20.61 -12.86 7.57
C PRO A 7 -21.98 -12.18 7.74
N ASP A 8 -22.00 -10.90 8.10
CA ASP A 8 -23.21 -10.10 8.28
C ASP A 8 -23.56 -9.19 7.06
N GLY A 9 -22.80 -9.25 5.97
CA GLY A 9 -23.03 -8.43 4.77
C GLY A 9 -22.57 -6.98 4.88
N SER A 10 -21.86 -6.59 5.94
CA SER A 10 -21.32 -5.24 6.11
C SER A 10 -20.29 -4.90 5.02
N PRO A 11 -20.20 -3.62 4.62
CA PRO A 11 -19.18 -3.20 3.67
C PRO A 11 -17.77 -3.31 4.29
N PRO A 12 -16.71 -3.50 3.46
CA PRO A 12 -15.33 -3.53 3.94
C PRO A 12 -15.01 -2.31 4.81
N GLY A 13 -14.35 -2.56 5.95
CA GLY A 13 -13.95 -1.53 6.89
C GLY A 13 -15.05 -1.05 7.86
N ALA A 14 -16.24 -1.66 7.88
CA ALA A 14 -17.33 -1.26 8.77
C ALA A 14 -16.95 -1.30 10.26
N ALA A 15 -16.00 -2.15 10.64
CA ALA A 15 -15.50 -2.26 12.01
C ALA A 15 -14.40 -1.25 12.36
N PHE A 16 -13.94 -0.45 11.41
CA PHE A 16 -12.90 0.56 11.64
C PHE A 16 -13.50 1.84 12.20
N THR A 17 -12.82 2.40 13.19
CA THR A 17 -13.14 3.69 13.79
C THR A 17 -12.23 4.79 13.24
N GLU A 18 -12.80 5.97 13.05
CA GLU A 18 -12.06 7.14 12.57
C GLU A 18 -11.33 7.83 13.70
N GLY A 19 -10.08 8.22 13.45
CA GLY A 19 -9.28 9.07 14.31
C GLY A 19 -8.55 10.15 13.51
N HIS A 20 -7.94 11.10 14.23
CA HIS A 20 -7.11 12.14 13.67
C HIS A 20 -5.86 12.35 14.51
N VAL A 21 -4.77 12.70 13.85
CA VAL A 21 -3.50 13.03 14.50
C VAL A 21 -2.89 14.28 13.87
N GLU A 22 -2.31 15.14 14.69
CA GLU A 22 -1.58 16.32 14.22
C GLU A 22 -0.10 15.97 14.05
N ALA A 23 0.41 16.11 12.81
CA ALA A 23 1.81 15.89 12.50
C ALA A 23 2.26 16.82 11.36
N ASP A 24 3.44 17.39 11.47
CA ASP A 24 4.05 18.31 10.51
C ASP A 24 3.09 19.43 10.04
N GLY A 25 2.22 19.92 10.94
CA GLY A 25 1.21 20.93 10.63
C GLY A 25 0.05 20.45 9.76
N PHE A 26 -0.13 19.15 9.60
CA PHE A 26 -1.29 18.53 8.99
C PHE A 26 -2.17 17.85 10.05
N ARG A 27 -3.48 17.99 9.93
CA ARG A 27 -4.45 17.16 10.63
C ARG A 27 -4.73 15.94 9.77
N ILE A 28 -4.14 14.81 10.14
CA ILE A 28 -4.13 13.57 9.36
C ILE A 28 -5.21 12.64 9.89
N ARG A 29 -6.13 12.26 9.00
CA ARG A 29 -7.18 11.28 9.28
C ARG A 29 -6.61 9.87 9.18
N TYR A 30 -7.08 8.97 10.04
CA TYR A 30 -6.82 7.54 9.95
C TYR A 30 -8.05 6.73 10.32
N MET A 31 -8.08 5.49 9.87
CA MET A 31 -9.05 4.47 10.24
C MET A 31 -8.33 3.36 11.00
N GLU A 32 -8.90 2.93 12.12
CA GLU A 32 -8.24 1.95 13.00
C GLU A 32 -9.19 0.85 13.43
N ALA A 33 -8.72 -0.41 13.40
CA ALA A 33 -9.41 -1.57 13.96
C ALA A 33 -8.43 -2.67 14.36
N GLY A 34 -8.91 -3.59 15.21
CA GLY A 34 -8.14 -4.74 15.68
C GLY A 34 -7.28 -4.46 16.89
N GLN A 35 -6.55 -5.49 17.31
CA GLN A 35 -5.62 -5.47 18.46
C GLN A 35 -4.37 -6.26 18.10
N GLY A 36 -3.32 -6.15 18.89
CA GLY A 36 -2.05 -6.83 18.65
C GLY A 36 -0.96 -5.90 18.13
N ALA A 37 0.00 -6.46 17.37
CA ALA A 37 1.10 -5.68 16.82
C ALA A 37 0.58 -4.62 15.84
N PRO A 38 1.09 -3.36 15.90
CA PRO A 38 0.67 -2.31 14.99
C PRO A 38 1.04 -2.64 13.54
N LEU A 39 0.06 -2.51 12.63
CA LEU A 39 0.21 -2.56 11.19
C LEU A 39 -0.25 -1.23 10.59
N VAL A 40 0.71 -0.40 10.23
CA VAL A 40 0.47 0.90 9.60
C VAL A 40 0.31 0.72 8.09
N HIS A 41 -0.77 1.25 7.52
CA HIS A 41 -1.02 1.21 6.08
C HIS A 41 -1.01 2.60 5.44
N LEU A 42 -0.25 2.73 4.33
CA LEU A 42 -0.20 3.89 3.46
C LEU A 42 -0.82 3.53 2.10
N HIS A 43 -1.90 4.22 1.75
CA HIS A 43 -2.73 3.92 0.58
C HIS A 43 -2.10 4.31 -0.76
N GLY A 44 -2.62 3.78 -1.87
CA GLY A 44 -2.24 4.15 -3.23
C GLY A 44 -2.75 5.54 -3.66
N ALA A 45 -2.46 5.91 -4.91
CA ALA A 45 -2.84 7.21 -5.49
C ALA A 45 -4.35 7.49 -5.52
N GLY A 46 -5.19 6.47 -5.34
CA GLY A 46 -6.65 6.60 -5.26
C GLY A 46 -7.19 7.13 -3.92
N GLY A 47 -6.34 7.35 -2.92
CA GLY A 47 -6.74 7.72 -1.56
C GLY A 47 -7.06 6.53 -0.67
N LEU A 48 -7.40 6.80 0.59
CA LEU A 48 -7.70 5.76 1.58
C LEU A 48 -8.99 5.02 1.22
N ARG A 49 -8.82 3.71 1.03
CA ARG A 49 -9.94 2.76 0.86
C ARG A 49 -9.64 1.51 1.68
N LEU A 50 -10.53 1.17 2.57
CA LEU A 50 -10.47 -0.10 3.27
C LEU A 50 -10.99 -1.20 2.34
N THR A 51 -10.29 -2.34 2.33
CA THR A 51 -10.58 -3.50 1.48
C THR A 51 -10.94 -4.69 2.36
N PRO A 52 -11.53 -5.78 1.83
CA PRO A 52 -11.77 -6.98 2.60
C PRO A 52 -10.50 -7.56 3.26
N ALA A 53 -9.32 -7.35 2.66
CA ALA A 53 -8.06 -7.76 3.28
C ALA A 53 -7.79 -7.02 4.60
N HIS A 54 -8.17 -5.75 4.74
CA HIS A 54 -8.03 -5.02 6.01
C HIS A 54 -8.92 -5.65 7.10
N ASP A 55 -10.12 -6.10 6.76
CA ASP A 55 -11.01 -6.80 7.71
C ASP A 55 -10.46 -8.16 8.14
N LEU A 56 -9.72 -8.84 7.28
CA LEU A 56 -9.02 -10.07 7.64
C LEU A 56 -7.81 -9.78 8.53
N LEU A 57 -6.96 -8.82 8.17
CA LEU A 57 -5.74 -8.46 8.90
C LEU A 57 -6.04 -7.92 10.31
N ARG A 58 -7.13 -7.15 10.50
CA ARG A 58 -7.52 -6.64 11.84
C ARG A 58 -7.85 -7.73 12.86
N ARG A 59 -8.03 -8.98 12.43
CA ARG A 59 -8.25 -10.10 13.33
C ARG A 59 -7.01 -10.47 14.14
N GLN A 60 -5.82 -10.10 13.65
CA GLN A 60 -4.53 -10.43 14.25
C GLN A 60 -3.65 -9.22 14.55
N PHE A 61 -3.88 -8.11 13.85
CA PHE A 61 -3.11 -6.88 13.97
C PHE A 61 -3.98 -5.69 14.40
N ARG A 62 -3.38 -4.73 15.08
CA ARG A 62 -3.93 -3.38 15.20
C ARG A 62 -3.64 -2.65 13.90
N VAL A 63 -4.61 -2.63 12.98
CA VAL A 63 -4.47 -1.99 11.66
C VAL A 63 -4.78 -0.51 11.76
N ILE A 64 -3.83 0.35 11.35
CA ILE A 64 -3.96 1.80 11.30
C ILE A 64 -3.76 2.24 9.84
N ALA A 65 -4.84 2.54 9.14
CA ALA A 65 -4.83 2.97 7.75
C ALA A 65 -4.95 4.48 7.67
N PHE A 66 -3.86 5.15 7.28
CA PHE A 66 -3.83 6.62 7.18
C PHE A 66 -4.41 7.13 5.86
N GLU A 67 -5.13 8.26 5.92
CA GLU A 67 -5.37 9.12 4.77
C GLU A 67 -4.23 10.14 4.69
N MET A 68 -3.29 9.92 3.77
CA MET A 68 -2.12 10.79 3.64
C MET A 68 -2.52 12.24 3.31
N PRO A 69 -1.76 13.25 3.77
CA PRO A 69 -2.06 14.67 3.53
C PRO A 69 -2.25 15.01 2.04
N GLY A 70 -3.35 15.68 1.71
CA GLY A 70 -3.71 16.04 0.33
C GLY A 70 -4.65 15.07 -0.38
N PHE A 71 -4.95 13.93 0.25
CA PHE A 71 -5.90 12.95 -0.27
C PHE A 71 -7.28 13.07 0.37
N GLY A 72 -8.28 12.45 -0.27
CA GLY A 72 -9.62 12.28 0.27
C GLY A 72 -10.23 13.56 0.83
N LEU A 73 -10.59 13.55 2.11
CA LEU A 73 -11.17 14.68 2.82
C LEU A 73 -10.15 15.69 3.34
N SER A 74 -8.84 15.34 3.32
CA SER A 74 -7.78 16.24 3.75
C SER A 74 -7.71 17.50 2.87
N PRO A 75 -7.31 18.67 3.41
CA PRO A 75 -7.02 19.86 2.61
C PRO A 75 -5.99 19.59 1.51
N GLU A 76 -5.95 20.45 0.49
CA GLU A 76 -4.91 20.39 -0.53
C GLU A 76 -3.50 20.50 0.09
N ASN A 77 -2.61 19.60 -0.28
CA ASN A 77 -1.23 19.61 0.18
C ASN A 77 -0.32 20.27 -0.87
N THR A 78 -0.03 21.54 -0.69
CA THR A 78 0.90 22.33 -1.53
C THR A 78 2.32 22.39 -0.95
N ARG A 79 2.53 21.93 0.29
CA ARG A 79 3.80 22.05 1.02
C ARG A 79 4.79 20.97 0.67
N THR A 80 4.35 19.71 0.64
CA THR A 80 5.22 18.56 0.39
C THR A 80 5.73 18.56 -1.05
N GLN A 81 7.05 18.54 -1.22
CA GLN A 81 7.71 18.63 -2.52
C GLN A 81 8.40 17.34 -2.95
N SER A 82 8.58 16.39 -2.03
CA SER A 82 9.26 15.13 -2.31
C SER A 82 8.65 13.95 -1.54
N MET A 83 8.91 12.72 -2.02
CA MET A 83 8.51 11.51 -1.29
C MET A 83 9.17 11.37 0.08
N PRO A 84 10.48 11.69 0.24
CA PRO A 84 11.10 11.73 1.56
C PRO A 84 10.41 12.66 2.56
N GLU A 85 9.91 13.81 2.11
CA GLU A 85 9.14 14.73 2.98
C GLU A 85 7.80 14.12 3.39
N LEU A 86 7.05 13.53 2.44
CA LEU A 86 5.80 12.84 2.77
C LEU A 86 6.03 11.70 3.75
N ALA A 87 7.10 10.91 3.54
CA ALA A 87 7.48 9.83 4.44
C ALA A 87 7.83 10.34 5.85
N ALA A 88 8.52 11.48 5.97
CA ALA A 88 8.84 12.11 7.25
C ALA A 88 7.56 12.57 7.99
N THR A 89 6.62 13.19 7.30
CA THR A 89 5.31 13.57 7.85
C THR A 89 4.56 12.34 8.37
N MET A 90 4.54 11.24 7.60
CA MET A 90 3.87 10.01 8.04
C MET A 90 4.59 9.34 9.22
N ALA A 91 5.92 9.36 9.26
CA ALA A 91 6.69 8.85 10.40
C ALA A 91 6.40 9.64 11.69
N GLU A 92 6.25 10.97 11.59
CA GLU A 92 5.81 11.81 12.71
C GLU A 92 4.38 11.45 13.14
N ALA A 93 3.46 11.27 12.18
CA ALA A 93 2.08 10.88 12.49
C ALA A 93 2.01 9.58 13.29
N VAL A 94 2.77 8.55 12.91
CA VAL A 94 2.88 7.29 13.65
C VAL A 94 3.45 7.52 15.05
N ALA A 95 4.49 8.35 15.19
CA ALA A 95 5.10 8.68 16.50
C ALA A 95 4.11 9.40 17.41
N ARG A 96 3.32 10.33 16.89
CA ARG A 96 2.28 11.07 17.65
C ARG A 96 1.17 10.17 18.16
N LEU A 97 0.95 9.00 17.56
CA LEU A 97 0.04 7.97 18.09
C LEU A 97 0.66 7.13 19.22
N GLY A 98 1.91 7.41 19.63
CA GLY A 98 2.63 6.65 20.66
C GLY A 98 3.06 5.25 20.19
N ILE A 99 3.26 5.08 18.90
CA ILE A 99 3.68 3.80 18.31
C ILE A 99 5.19 3.86 18.08
N ASP A 100 5.95 3.14 18.89
CA ASP A 100 7.42 3.15 18.84
C ASP A 100 7.96 2.25 17.74
N SER A 101 7.38 1.06 17.55
CA SER A 101 7.73 0.12 16.50
C SER A 101 6.49 -0.49 15.85
N PHE A 102 6.54 -0.78 14.58
CA PHE A 102 5.37 -1.22 13.81
C PHE A 102 5.75 -2.00 12.55
N ASN A 103 4.83 -2.81 12.07
CA ASN A 103 4.84 -3.33 10.72
C ASN A 103 4.28 -2.26 9.77
N LEU A 104 4.87 -2.12 8.59
CA LEU A 104 4.49 -1.10 7.62
C LEU A 104 4.00 -1.75 6.33
N MET A 105 2.82 -1.36 5.88
CA MET A 105 2.23 -1.79 4.60
C MET A 105 2.04 -0.58 3.70
N GLY A 106 2.42 -0.69 2.44
CA GLY A 106 2.22 0.37 1.46
C GLY A 106 1.73 -0.16 0.12
N THR A 107 0.68 0.46 -0.42
CA THR A 107 0.10 0.10 -1.72
C THR A 107 0.51 1.12 -2.77
N SER A 108 1.10 0.70 -3.90
CA SER A 108 1.38 1.55 -5.07
C SER A 108 2.17 2.83 -4.71
N PHE A 109 1.55 4.00 -4.81
CA PHE A 109 2.11 5.29 -4.36
C PHE A 109 2.49 5.25 -2.87
N GLY A 110 1.63 4.69 -2.02
CA GLY A 110 1.92 4.47 -0.60
C GLY A 110 3.07 3.47 -0.39
N GLY A 111 3.27 2.53 -1.31
CA GLY A 111 4.43 1.63 -1.31
C GLY A 111 5.74 2.39 -1.50
N LYS A 112 5.78 3.39 -2.39
CA LYS A 112 6.93 4.29 -2.53
C LYS A 112 7.15 5.12 -1.27
N THR A 113 6.09 5.63 -0.65
CA THR A 113 6.17 6.38 0.61
C THR A 113 6.68 5.47 1.74
N ALA A 114 6.20 4.23 1.81
CA ALA A 114 6.61 3.25 2.82
C ALA A 114 8.09 2.87 2.71
N LEU A 115 8.63 2.73 1.50
CA LEU A 115 10.07 2.53 1.29
C LEU A 115 10.89 3.68 1.86
N TRP A 116 10.54 4.92 1.56
CA TRP A 116 11.23 6.09 2.11
C TRP A 116 11.09 6.19 3.64
N LEU A 117 9.96 5.77 4.20
CA LEU A 117 9.77 5.74 5.65
C LEU A 117 10.67 4.66 6.29
N ALA A 118 10.71 3.45 5.73
CA ALA A 118 11.58 2.37 6.23
C ALA A 118 13.06 2.73 6.14
N LEU A 119 13.50 3.37 5.05
CA LEU A 119 14.89 3.86 4.91
C LEU A 119 15.26 4.92 5.95
N ARG A 120 14.29 5.74 6.38
CA ARG A 120 14.52 6.80 7.38
C ARG A 120 14.45 6.32 8.81
N GLN A 121 13.70 5.26 9.08
CA GLN A 121 13.43 4.75 10.43
C GLN A 121 13.52 3.21 10.49
N PRO A 122 14.66 2.65 10.04
CA PRO A 122 14.82 1.19 9.96
C PRO A 122 14.69 0.50 11.33
N GLU A 123 15.01 1.20 12.41
CA GLU A 123 14.89 0.70 13.78
C GLU A 123 13.45 0.62 14.29
N ARG A 124 12.51 1.32 13.64
CA ARG A 124 11.08 1.33 14.03
C ARG A 124 10.22 0.43 13.14
N VAL A 125 10.62 0.22 11.87
CA VAL A 125 9.88 -0.62 10.93
C VAL A 125 10.34 -2.07 11.07
N LEU A 126 9.54 -2.90 11.73
CA LEU A 126 9.85 -4.29 12.03
C LEU A 126 9.84 -5.17 10.77
N ALA A 127 8.86 -4.93 9.89
CA ALA A 127 8.73 -5.58 8.60
C ALA A 127 7.97 -4.67 7.62
N LEU A 128 8.25 -4.82 6.33
CA LEU A 128 7.68 -4.01 5.26
C LEU A 128 6.89 -4.87 4.28
N VAL A 129 5.64 -4.54 4.03
CA VAL A 129 4.78 -5.16 3.01
C VAL A 129 4.49 -4.16 1.90
N LEU A 130 4.77 -4.52 0.67
CA LEU A 130 4.61 -3.68 -0.52
C LEU A 130 3.65 -4.34 -1.52
N GLU A 131 2.47 -3.78 -1.66
CA GLU A 131 1.49 -4.17 -2.68
C GLU A 131 1.70 -3.34 -3.94
N ALA A 132 2.19 -3.96 -5.01
CA ALA A 132 2.43 -3.33 -6.32
C ALA A 132 3.10 -1.93 -6.21
N PRO A 133 4.25 -1.80 -5.54
CA PRO A 133 4.85 -0.50 -5.19
C PRO A 133 5.26 0.30 -6.42
N ALA A 134 4.95 1.61 -6.43
CA ALA A 134 5.21 2.51 -7.56
C ALA A 134 6.59 3.19 -7.53
N ALA A 135 7.55 2.66 -6.77
CA ALA A 135 8.88 3.24 -6.65
C ALA A 135 9.78 2.93 -7.86
N ILE A 136 9.63 1.73 -8.43
CA ILE A 136 10.34 1.28 -9.64
C ILE A 136 9.31 1.02 -10.72
N ARG A 137 9.46 1.68 -11.88
CA ARG A 137 8.53 1.59 -13.01
C ARG A 137 9.30 1.38 -14.31
N PRO A 138 8.68 0.84 -15.36
CA PRO A 138 9.28 0.82 -16.69
C PRO A 138 9.65 2.23 -17.14
N GLU A 139 10.75 2.38 -17.86
CA GLU A 139 11.14 3.66 -18.46
C GLU A 139 10.07 4.17 -19.42
N GLY A 140 9.72 5.45 -19.32
CA GLY A 140 8.67 6.07 -20.10
C GLY A 140 7.26 5.70 -19.67
N ALA A 141 7.08 5.10 -18.49
CA ALA A 141 5.75 4.78 -17.96
C ALA A 141 4.93 6.04 -17.74
N GLU A 142 3.78 6.14 -18.39
CA GLU A 142 2.85 7.24 -18.18
C GLU A 142 1.94 6.98 -16.98
N PRO A 143 1.55 8.04 -16.24
CA PRO A 143 0.54 7.92 -15.20
C PRO A 143 -0.75 7.34 -15.77
N PRO A 144 -1.41 6.40 -15.07
CA PRO A 144 -2.69 5.88 -15.51
C PRO A 144 -3.70 7.01 -15.73
N SER A 145 -4.34 7.02 -16.88
CA SER A 145 -5.35 7.99 -17.26
C SER A 145 -6.44 7.31 -18.08
N GLY A 146 -7.61 7.93 -18.19
CA GLY A 146 -8.74 7.42 -18.95
C GLY A 146 -10.06 7.57 -18.22
N SER A 147 -11.14 7.01 -18.81
CA SER A 147 -12.45 6.94 -18.18
C SER A 147 -12.43 6.06 -16.92
N PRO A 148 -13.45 6.16 -16.05
CA PRO A 148 -13.57 5.28 -14.90
C PRO A 148 -13.51 3.78 -15.26
N GLU A 149 -14.11 3.39 -16.37
CA GLU A 149 -14.12 2.02 -16.88
C GLU A 149 -12.72 1.57 -17.36
N GLU A 150 -11.99 2.46 -18.04
CA GLU A 150 -10.61 2.19 -18.46
C GLU A 150 -9.69 2.06 -17.25
N MET A 151 -9.86 2.92 -16.24
CA MET A 151 -9.13 2.84 -14.99
C MET A 151 -9.44 1.55 -14.25
N ALA A 152 -10.71 1.14 -14.18
CA ALA A 152 -11.08 -0.13 -13.56
C ALA A 152 -10.42 -1.32 -14.26
N ARG A 153 -10.37 -1.36 -15.59
CA ARG A 153 -9.69 -2.43 -16.36
C ARG A 153 -8.18 -2.44 -16.17
N ARG A 154 -7.56 -1.32 -15.81
CA ARG A 154 -6.13 -1.26 -15.48
C ARG A 154 -5.86 -1.74 -14.06
N LEU A 155 -6.71 -1.32 -13.11
CA LEU A 155 -6.53 -1.62 -11.67
C LEU A 155 -6.89 -3.06 -11.32
N TYR A 156 -7.87 -3.63 -12.01
CA TYR A 156 -8.43 -4.94 -11.66
C TYR A 156 -8.29 -5.94 -12.80
N ALA A 157 -8.06 -7.20 -12.45
CA ALA A 157 -8.13 -8.31 -13.39
C ALA A 157 -9.58 -8.55 -13.85
N HIS A 158 -10.51 -8.42 -12.90
CA HIS A 158 -11.94 -8.71 -13.04
C HIS A 158 -12.83 -7.58 -12.54
N PRO A 159 -12.84 -6.40 -13.18
CA PRO A 159 -13.63 -5.25 -12.71
C PRO A 159 -15.13 -5.55 -12.68
N GLU A 160 -15.62 -6.48 -13.50
CA GLU A 160 -17.02 -6.91 -13.54
C GLU A 160 -17.49 -7.66 -12.29
N ARG A 161 -16.57 -8.13 -11.45
CA ARG A 161 -16.86 -8.83 -10.20
C ARG A 161 -16.95 -7.89 -9.00
N LEU A 162 -16.61 -6.62 -9.20
CA LEU A 162 -16.58 -5.64 -8.13
C LEU A 162 -17.86 -4.77 -8.14
N PRO A 163 -18.31 -4.32 -6.98
CA PRO A 163 -19.42 -3.39 -6.93
C PRO A 163 -19.07 -2.09 -7.68
N PRO A 164 -20.05 -1.43 -8.32
CA PRO A 164 -19.82 -0.14 -8.94
C PRO A 164 -19.22 0.86 -7.96
N MET A 165 -18.11 1.48 -8.36
CA MET A 165 -17.50 2.53 -7.55
C MET A 165 -18.16 3.87 -7.84
N PRO A 166 -18.51 4.66 -6.81
CA PRO A 166 -18.99 6.02 -7.03
C PRO A 166 -17.91 6.83 -7.77
N ALA A 167 -18.32 7.66 -8.69
CA ALA A 167 -17.41 8.59 -9.34
C ALA A 167 -16.79 9.50 -8.26
N PRO A 168 -15.46 9.63 -8.21
CA PRO A 168 -14.83 10.49 -7.23
C PRO A 168 -15.15 11.96 -7.53
N ASP A 169 -15.21 12.77 -6.46
CA ASP A 169 -15.40 14.21 -6.57
C ASP A 169 -14.30 14.82 -7.46
N PRO A 170 -14.65 15.59 -8.50
CA PRO A 170 -13.66 16.20 -9.41
C PRO A 170 -12.62 17.08 -8.70
N ALA A 171 -13.00 17.80 -7.64
CA ALA A 171 -12.08 18.64 -6.88
C ALA A 171 -11.08 17.77 -6.09
N VAL A 172 -11.54 16.65 -5.49
CA VAL A 172 -10.68 15.67 -4.82
C VAL A 172 -9.72 15.04 -5.83
N GLN A 173 -10.22 14.66 -7.02
CA GLN A 173 -9.36 14.13 -8.08
C GLN A 173 -8.27 15.12 -8.51
N ALA A 174 -8.64 16.40 -8.71
CA ALA A 174 -7.71 17.42 -9.18
C ALA A 174 -6.58 17.65 -8.19
N LYS A 175 -6.87 17.85 -6.89
CA LYS A 175 -5.84 18.06 -5.85
C LYS A 175 -4.96 16.82 -5.67
N THR A 176 -5.56 15.62 -5.67
CA THR A 176 -4.83 14.36 -5.56
C THR A 176 -3.88 14.16 -6.74
N ARG A 177 -4.37 14.39 -7.97
CA ARG A 177 -3.54 14.29 -9.17
C ARG A 177 -2.37 15.27 -9.15
N ALA A 178 -2.61 16.52 -8.75
CA ALA A 178 -1.55 17.53 -8.64
C ALA A 178 -0.44 17.09 -7.66
N LEU A 179 -0.81 16.56 -6.50
CA LEU A 179 0.13 16.03 -5.50
C LEU A 179 0.88 14.81 -6.03
N VAL A 180 0.18 13.82 -6.56
CA VAL A 180 0.78 12.59 -7.09
C VAL A 180 1.77 12.91 -8.21
N MET A 181 1.42 13.79 -9.14
CA MET A 181 2.32 14.19 -10.23
C MET A 181 3.56 14.91 -9.73
N ARG A 182 3.43 15.78 -8.73
CA ARG A 182 4.58 16.47 -8.11
C ARG A 182 5.53 15.49 -7.41
N LEU A 183 4.99 14.46 -6.73
CA LEU A 183 5.78 13.50 -5.95
C LEU A 183 6.18 12.24 -6.73
N ARG A 184 5.70 12.08 -7.96
CA ARG A 184 5.95 10.88 -8.76
C ARG A 184 7.43 10.57 -8.92
N GLY A 185 8.24 11.59 -9.20
CA GLY A 185 9.67 11.42 -9.47
C GLY A 185 9.97 10.59 -10.72
N PRO A 186 11.24 10.27 -10.97
CA PRO A 186 11.65 9.48 -12.12
C PRO A 186 11.12 8.03 -12.06
N ASP A 187 11.06 7.35 -13.20
CA ASP A 187 10.64 5.96 -13.28
C ASP A 187 11.66 5.01 -12.64
N ARG A 188 12.95 5.35 -12.76
CA ARG A 188 14.07 4.73 -12.05
C ARG A 188 14.79 5.82 -11.27
N ASP A 189 14.87 5.65 -9.97
CA ASP A 189 15.53 6.58 -9.04
C ASP A 189 16.79 5.91 -8.50
N ALA A 190 17.94 6.25 -9.12
CA ALA A 190 19.23 5.63 -8.79
C ALA A 190 19.64 5.86 -7.32
N ASP A 191 19.23 6.98 -6.72
CA ASP A 191 19.52 7.25 -5.31
C ASP A 191 18.67 6.38 -4.39
N LEU A 192 17.40 6.19 -4.72
CA LEU A 192 16.52 5.26 -4.00
C LEU A 192 17.05 3.83 -4.17
N GLU A 193 17.31 3.39 -5.39
CA GLU A 193 17.77 2.02 -5.67
C GLU A 193 19.07 1.68 -4.92
N ARG A 194 20.03 2.61 -4.84
CA ARG A 194 21.23 2.43 -4.05
C ARG A 194 20.93 2.27 -2.56
N GLN A 195 20.00 3.06 -2.00
CA GLN A 195 19.61 2.94 -0.60
C GLN A 195 18.83 1.66 -0.31
N LEU A 196 18.03 1.16 -1.26
CA LEU A 196 17.32 -0.12 -1.13
C LEU A 196 18.28 -1.30 -0.96
N ALA A 197 19.47 -1.24 -1.56
CA ALA A 197 20.51 -2.27 -1.39
C ALA A 197 21.05 -2.36 0.05
N GLU A 198 20.85 -1.32 0.85
CA GLU A 198 21.26 -1.27 2.25
C GLU A 198 20.10 -1.50 3.24
N LEU A 199 18.86 -1.59 2.75
CA LEU A 199 17.67 -1.77 3.58
C LEU A 199 17.58 -3.20 4.10
N ALA A 200 17.95 -3.38 5.37
CA ALA A 200 17.94 -4.69 6.04
C ALA A 200 16.56 -5.14 6.53
N THR A 201 15.57 -4.24 6.58
CA THR A 201 14.21 -4.56 7.04
C THR A 201 13.62 -5.70 6.22
N PRO A 202 13.14 -6.79 6.85
CA PRO A 202 12.44 -7.87 6.16
C PRO A 202 11.32 -7.31 5.30
N THR A 203 11.30 -7.63 4.02
CA THR A 203 10.35 -7.05 3.06
C THR A 203 9.64 -8.13 2.27
N LEU A 204 8.32 -8.01 2.17
CA LEU A 204 7.45 -8.78 1.29
C LEU A 204 6.93 -7.89 0.17
N VAL A 205 7.21 -8.22 -1.07
CA VAL A 205 6.69 -7.54 -2.25
C VAL A 205 5.66 -8.43 -2.93
N LEU A 206 4.46 -7.91 -3.18
CA LEU A 206 3.38 -8.62 -3.85
C LEU A 206 3.00 -7.92 -5.14
N PHE A 207 2.84 -8.69 -6.21
CA PHE A 207 2.25 -8.26 -7.48
C PHE A 207 1.15 -9.20 -7.91
N GLY A 208 0.09 -8.65 -8.51
CA GLY A 208 -0.90 -9.44 -9.24
C GLY A 208 -0.37 -9.86 -10.59
N THR A 209 -0.59 -11.10 -11.01
CA THR A 209 -0.08 -11.61 -12.31
C THR A 209 -0.65 -10.89 -13.54
N VAL A 210 -1.73 -10.12 -13.36
CA VAL A 210 -2.42 -9.37 -14.44
C VAL A 210 -2.40 -7.86 -14.15
N ASP A 211 -1.44 -7.38 -13.36
CA ASP A 211 -1.27 -5.93 -13.11
C ASP A 211 -0.98 -5.19 -14.41
N ARG A 212 -1.87 -4.23 -14.76
CA ARG A 212 -1.77 -3.40 -15.97
C ARG A 212 -1.41 -1.95 -15.65
N VAL A 213 -1.08 -1.65 -14.39
CA VAL A 213 -0.60 -0.34 -13.92
C VAL A 213 0.92 -0.36 -13.80
N ILE A 214 1.44 -1.36 -13.09
CA ILE A 214 2.87 -1.62 -12.94
C ILE A 214 3.10 -3.09 -13.31
N PRO A 215 3.82 -3.36 -14.40
CA PRO A 215 4.07 -4.73 -14.83
C PRO A 215 4.67 -5.58 -13.71
N PRO A 216 4.16 -6.81 -13.49
CA PRO A 216 4.62 -7.66 -12.38
C PRO A 216 6.14 -7.93 -12.40
N GLU A 217 6.73 -7.91 -13.58
CA GLU A 217 8.18 -8.09 -13.79
C GLU A 217 9.03 -7.08 -13.02
N MET A 218 8.48 -5.91 -12.70
CA MET A 218 9.15 -4.91 -11.85
C MET A 218 9.42 -5.46 -10.44
N GLY A 219 8.69 -6.46 -10.00
CA GLY A 219 8.90 -7.14 -8.74
C GLY A 219 10.29 -7.76 -8.62
N HIS A 220 10.84 -8.29 -9.71
CA HIS A 220 12.18 -8.87 -9.72
C HIS A 220 13.27 -7.86 -9.35
N LEU A 221 13.11 -6.60 -9.76
CA LEU A 221 14.06 -5.54 -9.43
C LEU A 221 14.10 -5.26 -7.91
N TYR A 222 12.96 -5.31 -7.21
CA TYR A 222 12.94 -5.20 -5.75
C TYR A 222 13.67 -6.40 -5.12
N LYS A 223 13.40 -7.61 -5.63
CA LYS A 223 14.05 -8.84 -5.15
C LYS A 223 15.57 -8.83 -5.38
N GLU A 224 16.04 -8.27 -6.48
CA GLU A 224 17.46 -8.16 -6.82
C GLU A 224 18.16 -7.08 -5.99
N LEU A 225 17.51 -5.95 -5.75
CA LEU A 225 18.09 -4.80 -5.06
C LEU A 225 18.11 -4.96 -3.54
N MET A 226 17.05 -5.53 -2.95
CA MET A 226 16.88 -5.55 -1.50
C MET A 226 17.37 -6.87 -0.89
N PRO A 227 18.26 -6.85 0.13
CA PRO A 227 18.88 -8.06 0.66
C PRO A 227 17.90 -9.04 1.31
N ASN A 228 16.89 -8.53 2.03
CA ASN A 228 15.91 -9.34 2.77
C ASN A 228 14.51 -9.24 2.12
N CYS A 229 14.43 -9.41 0.81
CA CYS A 229 13.18 -9.28 0.05
C CYS A 229 12.61 -10.64 -0.35
N HIS A 230 11.34 -10.86 -0.07
CA HIS A 230 10.51 -11.92 -0.62
C HIS A 230 9.61 -11.35 -1.70
N LEU A 231 9.55 -11.98 -2.87
CA LEU A 231 8.66 -11.63 -3.97
C LEU A 231 7.59 -12.70 -4.12
N VAL A 232 6.33 -12.26 -4.18
CA VAL A 232 5.16 -13.13 -4.35
C VAL A 232 4.29 -12.60 -5.48
N PHE A 233 3.92 -13.47 -6.42
CA PHE A 233 2.89 -13.16 -7.42
C PHE A 233 1.56 -13.80 -7.02
N VAL A 234 0.51 -12.98 -6.94
CA VAL A 234 -0.84 -13.45 -6.68
C VAL A 234 -1.54 -13.71 -8.00
N TYR A 235 -1.90 -14.98 -8.22
CA TYR A 235 -2.52 -15.42 -9.47
C TYR A 235 -3.89 -14.78 -9.70
N ASP A 236 -4.15 -14.39 -10.96
CA ASP A 236 -5.44 -13.85 -11.41
C ASP A 236 -5.88 -12.63 -10.57
N ALA A 237 -4.93 -11.77 -10.24
CA ALA A 237 -5.13 -10.47 -9.60
C ALA A 237 -4.50 -9.36 -10.42
N GLY A 238 -5.10 -8.18 -10.41
CA GLY A 238 -4.57 -6.94 -10.98
C GLY A 238 -3.72 -6.16 -9.97
N HIS A 239 -3.74 -4.84 -10.11
CA HIS A 239 -2.99 -3.89 -9.26
C HIS A 239 -3.49 -3.84 -7.81
N ALA A 240 -4.78 -4.08 -7.59
CA ALA A 240 -5.43 -4.00 -6.28
C ALA A 240 -5.67 -5.41 -5.69
N ILE A 241 -4.60 -6.10 -5.33
CA ILE A 241 -4.61 -7.48 -4.85
C ILE A 241 -5.46 -7.64 -3.60
N SER A 242 -5.29 -6.73 -2.64
CA SER A 242 -6.03 -6.70 -1.36
C SER A 242 -7.56 -6.57 -1.52
N THR A 243 -8.01 -6.12 -2.71
CA THR A 243 -9.43 -6.05 -3.08
C THR A 243 -9.89 -7.32 -3.80
N GLU A 244 -9.10 -7.83 -4.76
CA GLU A 244 -9.50 -8.92 -5.65
C GLU A 244 -9.24 -10.30 -5.07
N ARG A 245 -8.20 -10.44 -4.24
CA ARG A 245 -7.75 -11.70 -3.63
C ARG A 245 -7.48 -11.51 -2.13
N PRO A 246 -8.47 -10.99 -1.38
CA PRO A 246 -8.25 -10.59 0.01
C PRO A 246 -7.77 -11.73 0.91
N GLU A 247 -8.26 -12.95 0.71
CA GLU A 247 -7.86 -14.11 1.51
C GLU A 247 -6.39 -14.47 1.25
N ALA A 248 -6.01 -14.61 -0.03
CA ALA A 248 -4.63 -14.92 -0.41
C ALA A 248 -3.66 -13.82 0.04
N PHE A 249 -4.06 -12.55 -0.11
CA PHE A 249 -3.29 -11.42 0.38
C PHE A 249 -3.10 -11.47 1.90
N ALA A 250 -4.19 -11.59 2.65
CA ALA A 250 -4.15 -11.59 4.11
C ALA A 250 -3.40 -12.81 4.67
N GLU A 251 -3.56 -14.00 4.07
CA GLU A 251 -2.84 -15.21 4.47
C GLU A 251 -1.33 -15.02 4.37
N VAL A 252 -0.84 -14.58 3.19
CA VAL A 252 0.60 -14.39 2.96
C VAL A 252 1.18 -13.27 3.82
N VAL A 253 0.45 -12.14 3.93
CA VAL A 253 0.88 -11.00 4.75
C VAL A 253 0.94 -11.38 6.22
N THR A 254 -0.07 -12.08 6.73
CA THR A 254 -0.10 -12.54 8.14
C THR A 254 1.06 -13.48 8.43
N ASP A 255 1.25 -14.52 7.60
CA ASP A 255 2.35 -15.48 7.78
C ASP A 255 3.73 -14.77 7.75
N PHE A 256 3.92 -13.82 6.84
CA PHE A 256 5.13 -13.03 6.77
C PHE A 256 5.33 -12.15 8.02
N LEU A 257 4.32 -11.42 8.46
CA LEU A 257 4.41 -10.52 9.61
C LEU A 257 4.54 -11.24 10.96
N GLU A 258 4.14 -12.49 11.05
CA GLU A 258 4.33 -13.32 12.24
C GLU A 258 5.73 -13.93 12.31
N ARG A 259 6.36 -14.18 11.14
CA ARG A 259 7.65 -14.89 11.06
C ARG A 259 8.84 -14.01 10.75
N HIS A 260 8.64 -12.85 10.11
CA HIS A 260 9.69 -11.95 9.65
C HIS A 260 10.83 -12.68 8.90
N GLU A 261 12.03 -12.70 9.44
CA GLU A 261 13.20 -13.37 8.84
C GLU A 261 13.06 -14.89 8.73
N ALA A 262 12.22 -15.51 9.56
CA ALA A 262 11.94 -16.93 9.52
C ALA A 262 10.81 -17.29 8.52
N PHE A 263 10.33 -16.33 7.73
CA PHE A 263 9.29 -16.54 6.73
C PHE A 263 9.78 -17.52 5.65
N VAL A 264 9.04 -18.61 5.50
CA VAL A 264 9.24 -19.58 4.44
C VAL A 264 8.00 -19.62 3.59
N ILE A 265 8.15 -19.29 2.32
CA ILE A 265 7.04 -19.25 1.38
C ILE A 265 6.40 -20.64 1.27
N SER A 266 5.12 -20.76 1.65
CA SER A 266 4.34 -21.95 1.43
C SER A 266 3.61 -21.88 0.08
N ARG A 267 3.50 -23.02 -0.61
CA ARG A 267 2.79 -23.07 -1.90
C ARG A 267 1.28 -23.08 -1.65
N THR A 268 0.58 -22.07 -2.17
CA THR A 268 -0.88 -22.06 -2.27
C THR A 268 -1.30 -22.05 -3.73
N PRO A 269 -2.52 -22.51 -4.07
CA PRO A 269 -3.00 -22.50 -5.47
C PRO A 269 -3.11 -21.10 -6.09
N THR A 270 -3.17 -20.05 -5.26
CA THR A 270 -3.40 -18.67 -5.66
C THR A 270 -2.15 -17.79 -5.65
N VAL A 271 -1.00 -18.34 -5.22
CA VAL A 271 0.26 -17.61 -5.05
C VAL A 271 1.36 -18.27 -5.84
N ILE A 272 2.08 -17.49 -6.62
CA ILE A 272 3.27 -17.92 -7.37
C ILE A 272 4.50 -17.35 -6.67
N HIS A 273 5.45 -18.23 -6.39
CA HIS A 273 6.74 -17.89 -5.82
C HIS A 273 7.79 -17.99 -6.91
N PRO A 274 8.36 -16.89 -7.40
CA PRO A 274 9.42 -16.90 -8.40
C PRO A 274 10.77 -17.38 -7.85
#